data_d8a810f92a666c7d583f344659a91884
#
_entry.id   d8a810f92a666c7d583f344659a91884
#
_cell.length_a   1.000
_cell.length_b   1.000
_cell.length_c   1.000
_cell.angle_alpha   90.00
_cell.angle_beta   90.00
_cell.angle_gamma   90.00
#
_symmetry.space_group_name_H-M   'P 1'
#
loop_
_entity.id
_entity.type
_entity.pdbx_description
1 polymer ?
#
loop_
_entity_poly.entity_id
_entity_poly.type
_entity_poly.pdbx_seq_one_letter_code
_entity_poly.pdbx_strand_id
1 'polypeptide(L)'
;MDFASRLLLLLDVVESGSFSKASELRNVKRSAVSKQISKLEDELGVRLLNRTTRSLSLTSAGYEMVDQARQLRTLLDETHIL
;
A
#
# COMPACT_ATOMS: atom_id res chain seq x y z
N MET A 1 0.96 -1.45 13.13
CA MET A 1 1.30 -2.08 11.84
C MET A 1 2.77 -1.85 11.55
N ASP A 2 3.50 -2.87 11.13
CA ASP A 2 4.92 -2.76 10.81
C ASP A 2 5.15 -2.35 9.35
N PHE A 3 6.42 -2.18 8.98
CA PHE A 3 6.79 -1.76 7.63
C PHE A 3 6.28 -2.74 6.56
N ALA A 4 6.51 -4.03 6.75
CA ALA A 4 6.08 -5.05 5.78
C ALA A 4 4.57 -5.05 5.60
N SER A 5 3.82 -4.91 6.68
CA SER A 5 2.35 -4.84 6.63
C SER A 5 1.87 -3.59 5.89
N ARG A 6 2.54 -2.46 6.09
CA ARG A 6 2.22 -1.22 5.37
C ARG A 6 2.51 -1.36 3.88
N LEU A 7 3.58 -2.04 3.55
CA LEU A 7 3.95 -2.30 2.15
C LEU A 7 2.88 -3.15 1.46
N LEU A 8 2.39 -4.20 2.13
CA LEU A 8 1.30 -5.02 1.61
C LEU A 8 -0.02 -4.25 1.52
N LEU A 9 -0.26 -3.33 2.44
CA LEU A 9 -1.42 -2.45 2.40
C LEU A 9 -1.36 -1.52 1.18
N LEU A 10 -0.20 -0.99 0.86
CA LEU A 10 0.00 -0.20 -0.36
C LEU A 10 -0.41 -1.00 -1.59
N LEU A 11 -0.01 -2.25 -1.66
CA LEU A 11 -0.37 -3.14 -2.76
C LEU A 11 -1.89 -3.30 -2.87
N ASP A 12 -2.58 -3.49 -1.74
CA ASP A 12 -4.05 -3.59 -1.72
C ASP A 12 -4.71 -2.30 -2.23
N VAL A 13 -4.21 -1.14 -1.83
CA VAL A 13 -4.73 0.15 -2.28
C VAL A 13 -4.60 0.26 -3.80
N VAL A 14 -3.45 -0.08 -4.33
CA VAL A 14 -3.17 0.04 -5.77
C VAL A 14 -3.99 -0.98 -6.57
N GLU A 15 -4.04 -2.22 -6.13
CA GLU A 15 -4.77 -3.27 -6.84
C GLU A 15 -6.29 -3.07 -6.79
N SER A 16 -6.80 -2.60 -5.68
CA SER A 16 -8.24 -2.30 -5.55
C SER A 16 -8.64 -1.01 -6.25
N GLY A 17 -7.68 -0.11 -6.47
CA GLY A 17 -7.89 1.15 -7.16
C GLY A 17 -8.31 2.32 -6.27
N SER A 18 -8.49 2.13 -4.97
CA SER A 18 -8.85 3.21 -4.06
C SER A 18 -8.61 2.89 -2.60
N PHE A 19 -8.48 3.93 -1.79
CA PHE A 19 -8.42 3.79 -0.34
C PHE A 19 -9.70 3.16 0.23
N SER A 20 -10.83 3.55 -0.31
CA SER A 20 -12.13 3.04 0.15
C SER A 20 -12.26 1.54 -0.07
N LYS A 21 -11.92 1.06 -1.26
CA LYS A 21 -11.96 -0.37 -1.56
C LYS A 21 -10.98 -1.17 -0.72
N ALA A 22 -9.78 -0.66 -0.52
CA ALA A 22 -8.79 -1.30 0.34
C ALA A 22 -9.28 -1.39 1.78
N SER A 23 -9.92 -0.32 2.29
CA SER A 23 -10.49 -0.32 3.64
C SER A 23 -11.59 -1.36 3.81
N GLU A 24 -12.44 -1.52 2.80
CA GLU A 24 -13.49 -2.54 2.79
C GLU A 24 -12.89 -3.95 2.83
N LEU A 25 -11.89 -4.20 1.98
CA LEU A 25 -11.21 -5.50 1.94
C LEU A 25 -10.59 -5.88 3.28
N ARG A 26 -10.07 -4.91 4.00
CA ARG A 26 -9.41 -5.14 5.27
C ARG A 26 -10.32 -4.94 6.48
N ASN A 27 -11.56 -4.55 6.24
CA ASN A 27 -12.53 -4.28 7.29
C ASN A 27 -12.02 -3.26 8.31
N VAL A 28 -11.47 -2.16 7.81
CA VAL A 28 -10.97 -1.04 8.61
C VAL A 28 -11.48 0.27 8.03
N LYS A 29 -11.32 1.36 8.75
CA LYS A 29 -11.74 2.69 8.28
C LYS A 29 -10.79 3.19 7.20
N ARG A 30 -11.33 3.94 6.22
CA ARG A 30 -10.53 4.57 5.18
C ARG A 30 -9.43 5.47 5.78
N SER A 31 -9.74 6.20 6.85
CA SER A 31 -8.77 7.05 7.53
C SER A 31 -7.59 6.23 8.09
N ALA A 32 -7.84 5.00 8.55
CA ALA A 32 -6.79 4.12 9.04
C ALA A 32 -5.85 3.70 7.90
N VAL A 33 -6.41 3.37 6.73
CA VAL A 33 -5.60 3.04 5.55
C VAL A 33 -4.73 4.23 5.15
N SER A 34 -5.33 5.41 5.04
CA SER A 34 -4.60 6.63 4.67
C SER A 34 -3.47 6.94 5.64
N LYS A 35 -3.72 6.78 6.93
CA LYS A 35 -2.72 7.01 7.98
C LYS A 35 -1.53 6.06 7.83
N GLN A 36 -1.78 4.78 7.58
CA GLN A 36 -0.71 3.80 7.44
C GLN A 36 0.13 4.04 6.18
N ILE A 37 -0.50 4.45 5.08
CA ILE A 37 0.24 4.81 3.87
C ILE A 37 1.11 6.07 4.12
N SER A 38 0.58 7.06 4.83
CA SER A 38 1.36 8.25 5.20
C SER A 38 2.57 7.88 6.06
N LYS A 39 2.41 6.96 7.00
CA LYS A 39 3.53 6.48 7.81
C LYS A 39 4.58 5.78 6.97
N LEU A 40 4.16 4.99 5.97
CA LEU A 40 5.09 4.34 5.04
C LEU A 40 5.89 5.38 4.27
N GLU A 41 5.21 6.41 3.74
CA GLU A 41 5.86 7.52 3.04
C GLU A 41 6.86 8.25 3.94
N ASP A 42 6.49 8.49 5.19
CA ASP A 42 7.37 9.15 6.16
C ASP A 42 8.62 8.30 6.45
N GLU A 43 8.46 6.99 6.62
CA GLU A 43 9.59 6.10 6.84
C GLU A 43 10.56 6.08 5.67
N LEU A 44 10.04 6.14 4.45
CA LEU A 44 10.85 6.12 3.23
C LEU A 44 11.36 7.51 2.83
N GLY A 45 10.77 8.56 3.38
CA GLY A 45 11.14 9.93 3.06
C GLY A 45 10.75 10.36 1.65
N VAL A 46 9.79 9.68 1.02
CA VAL A 46 9.31 10.00 -0.33
C VAL A 46 7.80 9.81 -0.42
N ARG A 47 7.17 10.48 -1.37
CA ARG A 47 5.77 10.25 -1.71
C ARG A 47 5.67 9.03 -2.62
N LEU A 48 4.70 8.18 -2.34
CA LEU A 48 4.40 6.99 -3.12
C LEU A 48 3.15 7.19 -3.98
N LEU A 49 2.23 8.02 -3.51
CA LEU A 49 0.95 8.28 -4.18
C LEU A 49 0.77 9.77 -4.42
N ASN A 50 0.22 10.09 -5.59
CA ASN A 50 -0.26 11.43 -5.92
C ASN A 50 -1.70 11.55 -5.43
N ARG A 51 -1.95 12.45 -4.49
CA ARG A 51 -3.25 12.58 -3.83
C ARG A 51 -4.03 13.81 -4.27
N THR A 52 -3.52 14.52 -5.27
CA THR A 52 -4.13 15.79 -5.72
C THR A 52 -5.14 15.62 -6.83
N THR A 53 -5.26 14.43 -7.38
CA THR A 53 -6.15 14.15 -8.50
C THR A 53 -7.34 13.30 -8.05
N ARG A 54 -8.38 13.23 -8.88
CA ARG A 54 -9.56 12.43 -8.61
C ARG A 54 -9.28 10.94 -8.64
N SER A 55 -8.26 10.53 -9.38
CA SER A 55 -7.87 9.15 -9.51
C SER A 55 -6.57 8.90 -8.80
N LEU A 56 -6.44 7.69 -8.29
CA LEU A 56 -5.23 7.24 -7.63
C LEU A 56 -4.12 7.04 -8.66
N SER A 57 -2.95 7.61 -8.41
CA SER A 57 -1.78 7.39 -9.26
C SER A 57 -0.53 7.24 -8.41
N LEU A 58 0.46 6.54 -8.95
CA LEU A 58 1.72 6.30 -8.29
C LEU A 58 2.78 7.29 -8.74
N THR A 59 3.65 7.69 -7.82
CA THR A 59 4.92 8.36 -8.15
C THR A 59 5.90 7.30 -8.69
N SER A 60 7.07 7.74 -9.18
CA SER A 60 8.14 6.81 -9.56
C SER A 60 8.54 5.90 -8.40
N ALA A 61 8.71 6.49 -7.21
CA ALA A 61 9.00 5.72 -6.00
C ALA A 61 7.86 4.76 -5.66
N GLY A 62 6.61 5.17 -5.90
CA GLY A 62 5.44 4.32 -5.70
C GLY A 62 5.47 3.08 -6.56
N TYR A 63 5.82 3.21 -7.84
CA TYR A 63 5.96 2.06 -8.74
C TYR A 63 7.00 1.07 -8.23
N GLU A 64 8.16 1.59 -7.78
CA GLU A 64 9.22 0.75 -7.24
C GLU A 64 8.76 0.00 -5.98
N MET A 65 8.08 0.68 -5.09
CA MET A 65 7.60 0.05 -3.84
C MET A 65 6.49 -0.95 -4.08
N VAL A 66 5.62 -0.72 -5.04
CA VAL A 66 4.58 -1.68 -5.41
C VAL A 66 5.22 -2.96 -5.97
N ASP A 67 6.28 -2.81 -6.76
CA ASP A 67 7.02 -3.96 -7.27
C ASP A 67 7.63 -4.78 -6.12
N GLN A 68 8.22 -4.11 -5.14
CA GLN A 68 8.75 -4.76 -3.94
C GLN A 68 7.64 -5.46 -3.14
N ALA A 69 6.49 -4.81 -3.03
CA ALA A 69 5.34 -5.37 -2.32
C ALA A 69 4.85 -6.66 -2.98
N ARG A 70 4.82 -6.68 -4.31
CA ARG A 70 4.44 -7.89 -5.05
C ARG A 70 5.41 -9.03 -4.82
N GLN A 71 6.70 -8.74 -4.79
CA GLN A 71 7.73 -9.73 -4.50
C GLN A 71 7.58 -10.28 -3.09
N LEU A 72 7.31 -9.41 -2.12
CA LEU A 72 7.08 -9.83 -0.74
C LEU A 72 5.86 -10.75 -0.65
N ARG A 73 4.75 -10.39 -1.28
CA ARG A 73 3.53 -11.19 -1.27
C ARG A 73 3.77 -12.56 -1.90
N THR A 74 4.46 -12.59 -3.03
CA THR A 74 4.81 -13.84 -3.71
C THR A 74 5.65 -14.74 -2.82
N LEU A 75 6.65 -14.18 -2.16
CA LEU A 75 7.51 -14.93 -1.25
C LEU A 75 6.71 -15.53 -0.08
N LEU A 76 5.81 -14.75 0.51
CA LEU A 76 4.95 -15.23 1.59
C LEU A 76 4.01 -16.34 1.11
N ASP A 77 3.43 -16.20 -0.06
CA ASP A 77 2.55 -17.20 -0.65
C ASP A 77 3.32 -18.51 -0.93
N GLU A 78 4.52 -18.41 -1.46
CA GLU A 78 5.36 -19.57 -1.78
C GLU A 78 5.81 -20.33 -0.53
N THR A 79 6.02 -19.62 0.57
CA THR A 79 6.46 -20.24 1.82
C THR A 79 5.29 -20.80 2.64
N HIS A 80 4.05 -20.53 2.24
CA HIS A 80 2.84 -20.95 2.94
C HIS A 80 2.80 -20.52 4.42
N ILE A 81 3.38 -19.39 4.71
CA ILE A 81 3.36 -18.84 6.07
C ILE A 81 2.00 -18.22 6.40
N LEU A 82 1.22 -17.95 5.40
CA LEU A 82 -0.09 -17.34 5.53
C LEU A 82 -1.17 -18.35 5.91
#